data_ddae2bc900fc4e29dbbc37bf3a548df1
#
_entry.id   ddae2bc900fc4e29dbbc37bf3a548df1
#
_cell.length_a   1.000
_cell.length_b   1.000
_cell.length_c   1.000
_cell.angle_alpha   90.00
_cell.angle_beta   90.00
_cell.angle_gamma   90.00
#
_symmetry.space_group_name_H-M   'P 1'
#
loop_
_entity.id
_entity.type
_entity.pdbx_description
1 polymer ?
#
loop_
_entity_poly.entity_id
_entity_poly.type
_entity_poly.pdbx_seq_one_letter_code
_entity_poly.pdbx_strand_id
1 'polypeptide(L)'
;MVTLCWAVKGGSGTTVVTSTLALESTRPALLVDLDGEIDTVLGLPEPDRPGVVDWLLGDGPPTQLDDLLIDIDDTTFLLPCRLGGTATSTTAGSTASMPSPERWAVLLTWFAEWEAHAGGEVWIDAGTGTPAAALASGIEQRWLVSRACYLSLRRAARSPIRPTGVLFVSGHGRQLRPKDVERSVGAPIVATIAEDPRIARAVDSGLLASRPPLIIRKSLREIA
;
A
#
# COMPACT_ATOMS: atom_id res chain seq x y z
N MET A 1 -7.35 12.91 -1.02
CA MET A 1 -7.91 11.62 -1.52
C MET A 1 -7.23 10.46 -0.83
N VAL A 2 -8.01 9.53 -0.22
CA VAL A 2 -7.45 8.34 0.45
C VAL A 2 -7.60 7.14 -0.46
N THR A 3 -6.50 6.46 -0.76
CA THR A 3 -6.46 5.27 -1.65
C THR A 3 -5.84 4.08 -0.92
N LEU A 4 -6.58 2.97 -0.87
CA LEU A 4 -6.14 1.70 -0.30
C LEU A 4 -5.64 0.77 -1.41
N CYS A 5 -4.39 0.36 -1.34
CA CYS A 5 -3.76 -0.61 -2.24
C CYS A 5 -3.51 -1.93 -1.52
N TRP A 6 -3.84 -3.04 -2.16
CA TRP A 6 -3.53 -4.38 -1.64
C TRP A 6 -3.41 -5.41 -2.76
N ALA A 7 -2.90 -6.59 -2.44
CA ALA A 7 -2.90 -7.74 -3.33
C ALA A 7 -3.48 -8.98 -2.65
N VAL A 8 -4.11 -9.85 -3.42
CA VAL A 8 -4.60 -11.16 -2.92
C VAL A 8 -3.55 -12.25 -2.98
N LYS A 9 -2.36 -11.93 -3.50
CA LYS A 9 -1.25 -12.87 -3.67
C LYS A 9 0.08 -12.14 -3.56
N GLY A 10 0.98 -12.67 -2.74
CA GLY A 10 2.35 -12.13 -2.58
C GLY A 10 3.13 -12.06 -3.88
N GLY A 11 4.06 -11.13 -3.94
CA GLY A 11 4.87 -10.84 -5.11
C GLY A 11 4.13 -10.14 -6.25
N SER A 12 3.00 -9.50 -5.96
CA SER A 12 2.27 -8.69 -6.94
C SER A 12 2.89 -7.31 -7.15
N GLY A 13 3.73 -6.85 -6.23
CA GLY A 13 4.41 -5.56 -6.28
C GLY A 13 3.60 -4.42 -5.64
N THR A 14 2.73 -4.74 -4.68
CA THR A 14 1.86 -3.76 -4.00
C THR A 14 2.67 -2.62 -3.42
N THR A 15 3.65 -2.93 -2.58
CA THR A 15 4.52 -1.95 -1.91
C THR A 15 5.26 -1.06 -2.90
N VAL A 16 5.84 -1.65 -3.96
CA VAL A 16 6.53 -0.89 -5.01
C VAL A 16 5.60 0.07 -5.74
N VAL A 17 4.40 -0.40 -6.08
CA VAL A 17 3.40 0.42 -6.82
C VAL A 17 2.85 1.53 -5.93
N THR A 18 2.47 1.21 -4.68
CA THR A 18 1.92 2.20 -3.73
C THR A 18 2.96 3.26 -3.38
N SER A 19 4.20 2.86 -3.12
CA SER A 19 5.30 3.80 -2.87
C SER A 19 5.56 4.70 -4.08
N THR A 20 5.53 4.14 -5.30
CA THR A 20 5.74 4.95 -6.51
C THR A 20 4.59 5.93 -6.73
N LEU A 21 3.34 5.58 -6.44
CA LEU A 21 2.20 6.50 -6.51
C LEU A 21 2.40 7.70 -5.59
N ALA A 22 2.79 7.45 -4.34
CA ALA A 22 3.08 8.54 -3.40
C ALA A 22 4.23 9.44 -3.88
N LEU A 23 5.33 8.85 -4.35
CA LEU A 23 6.50 9.60 -4.86
C LEU A 23 6.24 10.38 -6.18
N GLU A 24 5.25 9.98 -6.97
CA GLU A 24 4.86 10.68 -8.20
C GLU A 24 3.69 11.64 -8.01
N SER A 25 3.12 11.71 -6.81
CA SER A 25 2.06 12.68 -6.50
C SER A 25 2.56 14.10 -6.72
N THR A 26 1.70 14.93 -7.31
CA THR A 26 1.96 16.37 -7.50
C THR A 26 1.55 17.20 -6.28
N ARG A 27 1.00 16.55 -5.27
CA ARG A 27 0.54 17.12 -3.99
C ARG A 27 1.30 16.48 -2.84
N PRO A 28 1.30 17.07 -1.64
CA PRO A 28 1.81 16.37 -0.47
C PRO A 28 1.22 14.97 -0.36
N ALA A 29 2.05 13.97 -0.13
CA ALA A 29 1.65 12.56 -0.10
C ALA A 29 1.99 11.93 1.25
N LEU A 30 0.99 11.30 1.88
CA LEU A 30 1.18 10.45 3.04
C LEU A 30 1.17 8.99 2.59
N LEU A 31 2.28 8.32 2.71
CA LEU A 31 2.43 6.89 2.46
C LEU A 31 2.26 6.13 3.78
N VAL A 32 1.29 5.24 3.85
CA VAL A 32 0.97 4.48 5.07
C VAL A 32 1.34 3.02 4.87
N ASP A 33 2.21 2.51 5.72
CA ASP A 33 2.68 1.12 5.69
C ASP A 33 1.91 0.26 6.70
N LEU A 34 1.11 -0.68 6.20
CA LEU A 34 0.43 -1.69 7.03
C LEU A 34 1.03 -3.11 6.88
N ASP A 35 2.04 -3.28 6.02
CA ASP A 35 2.67 -4.58 5.73
C ASP A 35 4.11 -4.68 6.25
N GLY A 36 4.80 -3.53 6.42
CA GLY A 36 6.14 -3.43 7.00
C GLY A 36 7.28 -3.60 5.99
N GLU A 37 7.04 -3.30 4.70
CA GLU A 37 8.06 -3.46 3.66
C GLU A 37 8.43 -2.15 2.95
N ILE A 38 7.78 -1.01 3.28
CA ILE A 38 8.00 0.24 2.56
C ILE A 38 9.40 0.80 2.80
N ASP A 39 9.88 0.80 4.03
CA ASP A 39 11.24 1.25 4.36
C ASP A 39 12.29 0.49 3.56
N THR A 40 12.19 -0.84 3.52
CA THR A 40 13.07 -1.71 2.74
C THR A 40 13.00 -1.41 1.25
N VAL A 41 11.79 -1.28 0.70
CA VAL A 41 11.58 -1.02 -0.74
C VAL A 41 12.11 0.36 -1.15
N LEU A 42 11.99 1.35 -0.28
CA LEU A 42 12.50 2.70 -0.51
C LEU A 42 14.00 2.85 -0.23
N GLY A 43 14.62 1.89 0.47
CA GLY A 43 16.00 1.96 0.92
C GLY A 43 16.20 2.91 2.10
N LEU A 44 15.18 3.07 2.93
CA LEU A 44 15.22 3.84 4.16
C LEU A 44 15.78 3.01 5.31
N PRO A 45 16.36 3.63 6.34
CA PRO A 45 16.70 2.92 7.57
C PRO A 45 15.45 2.33 8.22
N GLU A 46 15.58 1.13 8.80
CA GLU A 46 14.50 0.56 9.61
C GLU A 46 14.14 1.52 10.74
N PRO A 47 12.83 1.87 10.90
CA PRO A 47 12.40 2.77 11.97
C PRO A 47 12.72 2.20 13.35
N ASP A 48 13.28 3.00 14.26
CA ASP A 48 13.63 2.64 15.63
C ASP A 48 12.53 2.97 16.66
N ARG A 49 11.40 3.50 16.18
CA ARG A 49 10.24 3.95 16.98
C ARG A 49 8.97 3.16 16.61
N PRO A 50 7.92 3.18 17.43
CA PRO A 50 6.63 2.58 17.12
C PRO A 50 6.08 3.10 15.77
N GLY A 51 5.20 2.30 15.14
CA GLY A 51 4.52 2.69 13.91
C GLY A 51 2.99 2.63 14.04
N VAL A 52 2.31 2.75 12.89
CA VAL A 52 0.84 2.79 12.85
C VAL A 52 0.19 1.52 13.37
N VAL A 53 0.81 0.36 13.19
CA VAL A 53 0.26 -0.90 13.70
C VAL A 53 0.37 -0.98 15.22
N ASP A 54 1.46 -0.49 15.81
CA ASP A 54 1.58 -0.38 17.26
C ASP A 54 0.53 0.58 17.83
N TRP A 55 0.30 1.72 17.16
CA TRP A 55 -0.73 2.67 17.54
C TRP A 55 -2.14 2.07 17.40
N LEU A 56 -2.42 1.32 16.34
CA LEU A 56 -3.71 0.64 16.14
C LEU A 56 -4.01 -0.40 17.21
N LEU A 57 -2.99 -1.08 17.73
CA LEU A 57 -3.11 -2.08 18.78
C LEU A 57 -3.09 -1.48 20.19
N GLY A 58 -2.66 -0.23 20.32
CA GLY A 58 -2.60 0.51 21.58
C GLY A 58 -3.84 1.37 21.83
N ASP A 59 -3.73 2.24 22.81
CA ASP A 59 -4.78 3.17 23.28
C ASP A 59 -4.35 4.65 23.17
N GLY A 60 -3.25 4.92 22.47
CA GLY A 60 -2.70 6.26 22.28
C GLY A 60 -3.66 7.21 21.56
N PRO A 61 -3.59 8.54 21.84
CA PRO A 61 -4.42 9.53 21.19
C PRO A 61 -4.05 9.70 19.71
N PRO A 62 -4.96 10.24 18.85
CA PRO A 62 -4.69 10.48 17.44
C PRO A 62 -3.48 11.40 17.19
N THR A 63 -3.22 12.34 18.06
CA THR A 63 -2.08 13.28 17.96
C THR A 63 -0.72 12.59 17.97
N GLN A 64 -0.62 11.36 18.48
CA GLN A 64 0.63 10.58 18.39
C GLN A 64 0.98 10.18 16.95
N LEU A 65 -0.01 10.11 16.04
CA LEU A 65 0.25 9.75 14.64
C LEU A 65 1.13 10.78 13.94
N ASP A 66 1.02 12.06 14.32
CA ASP A 66 1.87 13.12 13.78
C ASP A 66 3.35 12.92 14.18
N ASP A 67 3.59 12.43 15.41
CA ASP A 67 4.94 12.14 15.93
C ASP A 67 5.58 10.89 15.29
N LEU A 68 4.77 10.04 14.63
CA LEU A 68 5.26 8.82 13.96
C LEU A 68 5.72 9.09 12.53
N LEU A 69 5.41 10.23 11.95
CA LEU A 69 5.76 10.55 10.58
C LEU A 69 7.28 10.61 10.35
N ILE A 70 7.70 10.13 9.19
CA ILE A 70 9.08 10.17 8.70
C ILE A 70 9.07 10.90 7.36
N ASP A 71 9.89 11.92 7.20
CA ASP A 71 10.05 12.61 5.94
C ASP A 71 10.84 11.74 4.96
N ILE A 72 10.28 11.45 3.80
CA ILE A 72 10.97 10.78 2.68
C ILE A 72 11.65 11.84 1.81
N ASP A 73 10.91 12.89 1.48
CA ASP A 73 11.37 14.10 0.78
C ASP A 73 10.54 15.31 1.21
N ASP A 74 10.67 16.44 0.50
CA ASP A 74 10.01 17.71 0.86
C ASP A 74 8.46 17.63 0.82
N THR A 75 7.89 16.64 0.15
CA THR A 75 6.45 16.52 -0.09
C THR A 75 5.88 15.15 0.28
N THR A 76 6.73 14.16 0.54
CA THR A 76 6.32 12.78 0.80
C THR A 76 6.67 12.36 2.23
N PHE A 77 5.66 11.91 2.96
CA PHE A 77 5.75 11.47 4.35
C PHE A 77 5.42 9.99 4.47
N LEU A 78 6.12 9.27 5.33
CA LEU A 78 5.85 7.88 5.66
C LEU A 78 5.28 7.76 7.07
N LEU A 79 4.13 7.11 7.20
CA LEU A 79 3.64 6.57 8.45
C LEU A 79 4.03 5.09 8.50
N PRO A 80 5.11 4.72 9.23
CA PRO A 80 5.69 3.39 9.16
C PRO A 80 4.83 2.34 9.87
N CYS A 81 4.97 1.09 9.47
CA CYS A 81 4.23 -0.04 10.04
C CYS A 81 4.60 -0.32 11.49
N ARG A 82 5.83 -0.59 11.74
CA ARG A 82 6.49 -1.24 12.86
C ARG A 82 5.57 -2.00 13.83
N LEU A 83 5.85 -3.28 13.96
CA LEU A 83 5.39 -4.14 15.07
C LEU A 83 6.50 -4.12 16.12
N GLY A 84 6.25 -3.54 17.28
CA GLY A 84 7.23 -3.30 18.34
C GLY A 84 8.27 -4.40 18.52
N GLY A 85 9.51 -4.03 18.38
CA GLY A 85 10.77 -4.73 18.57
C GLY A 85 10.77 -6.26 18.57
N THR A 86 11.35 -6.88 17.53
CA THR A 86 11.51 -8.32 17.32
C THR A 86 10.26 -9.08 16.87
N ALA A 87 9.72 -8.76 15.71
CA ALA A 87 8.90 -9.71 14.96
C ALA A 87 9.82 -10.76 14.29
N THR A 88 10.64 -11.43 15.06
CA THR A 88 11.21 -12.72 14.67
C THR A 88 10.23 -13.79 15.13
N SER A 89 9.65 -14.44 14.15
CA SER A 89 8.79 -15.64 14.24
C SER A 89 7.40 -15.41 14.85
N THR A 90 6.43 -15.39 13.96
CA THR A 90 5.09 -15.92 14.22
C THR A 90 5.22 -17.35 14.75
N THR A 91 5.44 -17.50 16.04
CA THR A 91 5.17 -18.77 16.72
C THR A 91 3.67 -18.95 16.64
N ALA A 92 3.24 -19.97 15.90
CA ALA A 92 1.85 -20.42 15.88
C ALA A 92 1.35 -20.55 17.33
N GLY A 93 0.49 -19.63 17.78
CA GLY A 93 -0.06 -19.65 19.15
C GLY A 93 -0.31 -18.28 19.78
N SER A 94 0.23 -17.19 19.24
CA SER A 94 -0.16 -15.84 19.68
C SER A 94 -1.47 -15.46 19.00
N THR A 95 -2.54 -15.27 19.77
CA THR A 95 -3.74 -14.52 19.32
C THR A 95 -3.30 -13.06 19.14
N ALA A 96 -2.74 -12.75 17.97
CA ALA A 96 -2.45 -11.37 17.62
C ALA A 96 -3.76 -10.59 17.75
N SER A 97 -3.79 -9.63 18.67
CA SER A 97 -4.95 -8.78 18.87
C SER A 97 -5.17 -8.02 17.58
N MET A 98 -6.36 -8.16 16.99
CA MET A 98 -6.72 -7.37 15.81
C MET A 98 -7.14 -5.97 16.26
N PRO A 99 -6.75 -4.91 15.53
CA PRO A 99 -7.22 -3.58 15.82
C PRO A 99 -8.75 -3.52 15.83
N SER A 100 -9.34 -2.82 16.80
CA SER A 100 -10.79 -2.69 16.89
C SER A 100 -11.35 -1.82 15.75
N PRO A 101 -12.62 -2.00 15.36
CA PRO A 101 -13.27 -1.13 14.36
C PRO A 101 -13.18 0.35 14.73
N GLU A 102 -13.24 0.67 16.02
CA GLU A 102 -13.17 2.04 16.53
C GLU A 102 -11.77 2.64 16.27
N ARG A 103 -10.70 1.86 16.45
CA ARG A 103 -9.33 2.32 16.15
C ARG A 103 -9.15 2.64 14.66
N TRP A 104 -9.73 1.81 13.79
CA TRP A 104 -9.74 2.09 12.35
C TRP A 104 -10.53 3.37 12.02
N ALA A 105 -11.67 3.59 12.66
CA ALA A 105 -12.45 4.81 12.47
C ALA A 105 -11.69 6.07 12.88
N VAL A 106 -10.96 6.01 14.00
CA VAL A 106 -10.11 7.12 14.45
C VAL A 106 -8.98 7.39 13.45
N LEU A 107 -8.31 6.33 12.94
CA LEU A 107 -7.27 6.49 11.91
C LEU A 107 -7.82 7.12 10.63
N LEU A 108 -8.98 6.68 10.17
CA LEU A 108 -9.64 7.25 8.98
C LEU A 108 -10.00 8.74 9.17
N THR A 109 -10.43 9.12 10.37
CA THR A 109 -10.69 10.53 10.70
C THR A 109 -9.40 11.34 10.64
N TRP A 110 -8.32 10.81 11.22
CA TRP A 110 -7.00 11.46 11.17
C TRP A 110 -6.48 11.60 9.73
N PHE A 111 -6.67 10.60 8.86
CA PHE A 111 -6.34 10.73 7.44
C PHE A 111 -7.08 11.89 6.77
N ALA A 112 -8.38 12.05 7.04
CA ALA A 112 -9.17 13.15 6.49
C ALA A 112 -8.72 14.52 7.01
N GLU A 113 -8.33 14.61 8.28
CA GLU A 113 -7.77 15.82 8.89
C GLU A 113 -6.40 16.16 8.28
N TRP A 114 -5.52 15.16 8.11
CA TRP A 114 -4.23 15.32 7.47
C TRP A 114 -4.38 15.81 6.01
N GLU A 115 -5.28 15.17 5.23
CA GLU A 115 -5.60 15.59 3.87
C GLU A 115 -6.02 17.07 3.80
N ALA A 116 -6.95 17.45 4.67
CA ALA A 116 -7.47 18.80 4.71
C ALA A 116 -6.39 19.83 5.08
N HIS A 117 -5.50 19.49 6.02
CA HIS A 117 -4.43 20.37 6.51
C HIS A 117 -3.28 20.49 5.50
N ALA A 118 -2.78 19.37 5.00
CA ALA A 118 -1.67 19.33 4.05
C ALA A 118 -2.10 19.66 2.60
N GLY A 119 -3.39 19.60 2.30
CA GLY A 119 -3.88 19.67 0.92
C GLY A 119 -3.44 18.49 0.06
N GLY A 120 -3.17 17.35 0.70
CA GLY A 120 -2.44 16.24 0.14
C GLY A 120 -3.29 15.02 -0.23
N GLU A 121 -2.64 13.87 -0.33
CA GLU A 121 -3.23 12.57 -0.67
C GLU A 121 -2.67 11.49 0.25
N VAL A 122 -3.48 10.47 0.56
CA VAL A 122 -3.09 9.35 1.43
C VAL A 122 -3.06 8.06 0.61
N TRP A 123 -1.91 7.40 0.59
CA TRP A 123 -1.65 6.15 -0.11
C TRP A 123 -1.36 5.05 0.91
N ILE A 124 -2.24 4.05 1.01
CA ILE A 124 -2.15 2.99 2.01
C ILE A 124 -1.69 1.70 1.35
N ASP A 125 -0.56 1.18 1.77
CA ASP A 125 -0.13 -0.18 1.46
C ASP A 125 -0.62 -1.16 2.51
N ALA A 126 -1.63 -1.95 2.15
CA ALA A 126 -2.12 -3.05 2.98
C ALA A 126 -1.53 -4.41 2.58
N GLY A 127 -0.46 -4.42 1.79
CA GLY A 127 0.33 -5.59 1.46
C GLY A 127 -0.43 -6.70 0.78
N THR A 128 -0.28 -7.91 1.33
CA THR A 128 -0.87 -9.12 0.77
C THR A 128 -1.92 -9.72 1.71
N GLY A 129 -3.10 -9.97 1.18
CA GLY A 129 -4.19 -10.61 1.93
C GLY A 129 -5.53 -9.92 1.73
N THR A 130 -6.34 -9.93 2.76
CA THR A 130 -7.61 -9.21 2.82
C THR A 130 -7.44 -8.05 3.79
N PRO A 131 -7.56 -6.80 3.37
CA PRO A 131 -7.53 -5.66 4.26
C PRO A 131 -8.62 -5.75 5.34
N ALA A 132 -8.41 -5.09 6.48
CA ALA A 132 -9.43 -4.99 7.51
C ALA A 132 -10.72 -4.39 6.94
N ALA A 133 -11.86 -5.04 7.22
CA ALA A 133 -13.14 -4.60 6.67
C ALA A 133 -13.50 -3.18 7.14
N ALA A 134 -13.17 -2.84 8.40
CA ALA A 134 -13.40 -1.50 8.96
C ALA A 134 -12.59 -0.43 8.20
N LEU A 135 -11.34 -0.72 7.85
CA LEU A 135 -10.53 0.18 7.01
C LEU A 135 -11.13 0.31 5.62
N ALA A 136 -11.36 -0.82 4.94
CA ALA A 136 -11.81 -0.83 3.54
C ALA A 136 -13.19 -0.20 3.34
N SER A 137 -14.09 -0.30 4.33
CA SER A 137 -15.43 0.30 4.24
C SER A 137 -15.44 1.82 4.34
N GLY A 138 -14.42 2.42 4.95
CA GLY A 138 -14.28 3.87 5.08
C GLY A 138 -13.52 4.53 3.93
N ILE A 139 -13.06 3.76 2.93
CA ILE A 139 -12.25 4.28 1.82
C ILE A 139 -12.97 4.05 0.49
N GLU A 140 -13.16 5.13 -0.26
CA GLU A 140 -13.82 5.06 -1.57
C GLU A 140 -12.90 4.45 -2.63
N GLN A 141 -11.64 4.84 -2.68
CA GLN A 141 -10.68 4.32 -3.65
C GLN A 141 -9.95 3.09 -3.10
N ARG A 142 -10.28 1.93 -3.67
CA ARG A 142 -9.73 0.63 -3.27
C ARG A 142 -9.15 -0.06 -4.50
N TRP A 143 -7.82 -0.06 -4.62
CA TRP A 143 -7.12 -0.56 -5.80
C TRP A 143 -6.41 -1.88 -5.52
N LEU A 144 -6.81 -2.89 -6.28
CA LEU A 144 -6.20 -4.21 -6.23
C LEU A 144 -4.97 -4.25 -7.14
N VAL A 145 -3.78 -4.48 -6.58
CA VAL A 145 -2.57 -4.75 -7.36
C VAL A 145 -2.56 -6.23 -7.76
N SER A 146 -2.60 -6.51 -9.05
CA SER A 146 -2.71 -7.88 -9.54
C SER A 146 -1.85 -8.15 -10.76
N ARG A 147 -1.17 -9.30 -10.74
CA ARG A 147 -0.50 -9.87 -11.93
C ARG A 147 -1.47 -10.70 -12.76
N ALA A 148 -1.17 -10.88 -14.05
CA ALA A 148 -1.85 -11.80 -14.96
C ALA A 148 -1.61 -13.27 -14.54
N CYS A 149 -2.22 -13.71 -13.43
CA CYS A 149 -2.05 -15.03 -12.85
C CYS A 149 -3.40 -15.61 -12.46
N TYR A 150 -3.73 -16.81 -12.94
CA TYR A 150 -4.99 -17.49 -12.64
C TYR A 150 -5.30 -17.57 -11.14
N LEU A 151 -4.29 -17.89 -10.33
CA LEU A 151 -4.47 -17.98 -8.87
C LEU A 151 -4.86 -16.62 -8.26
N SER A 152 -4.23 -15.54 -8.72
CA SER A 152 -4.55 -14.17 -8.29
C SER A 152 -6.02 -13.84 -8.62
N LEU A 153 -6.45 -14.08 -9.87
CA LEU A 153 -7.82 -13.79 -10.29
C LEU A 153 -8.85 -14.64 -9.51
N ARG A 154 -8.55 -15.91 -9.29
CA ARG A 154 -9.43 -16.80 -8.51
C ARG A 154 -9.58 -16.34 -7.06
N ARG A 155 -8.50 -15.82 -6.44
CA ARG A 155 -8.54 -15.24 -5.09
C ARG A 155 -9.31 -13.92 -5.08
N ALA A 156 -9.04 -13.04 -6.04
CA ALA A 156 -9.71 -11.74 -6.17
C ALA A 156 -11.23 -11.90 -6.33
N ALA A 157 -11.68 -12.84 -7.17
CA ALA A 157 -13.10 -13.13 -7.36
C ALA A 157 -13.81 -13.61 -6.08
N ARG A 158 -13.07 -14.14 -5.10
CA ARG A 158 -13.58 -14.61 -3.81
C ARG A 158 -13.33 -13.63 -2.65
N SER A 159 -12.63 -12.52 -2.91
CA SER A 159 -12.34 -11.54 -1.89
C SER A 159 -13.64 -10.90 -1.38
N PRO A 160 -13.82 -10.77 -0.06
CA PRO A 160 -14.95 -10.03 0.50
C PRO A 160 -14.85 -8.53 0.22
N ILE A 161 -13.63 -8.01 0.01
CA ILE A 161 -13.41 -6.60 -0.32
C ILE A 161 -13.43 -6.45 -1.84
N ARG A 162 -14.36 -5.62 -2.33
CA ARG A 162 -14.46 -5.33 -3.75
C ARG A 162 -13.60 -4.12 -4.10
N PRO A 163 -12.64 -4.28 -5.03
CA PRO A 163 -11.87 -3.14 -5.53
C PRO A 163 -12.74 -2.21 -6.37
N THR A 164 -12.39 -0.93 -6.38
CA THR A 164 -12.94 0.07 -7.31
C THR A 164 -12.09 0.22 -8.56
N GLY A 165 -10.84 -0.27 -8.53
CA GLY A 165 -9.93 -0.30 -9.65
C GLY A 165 -8.86 -1.39 -9.51
N VAL A 166 -8.18 -1.68 -10.60
CA VAL A 166 -7.09 -2.66 -10.66
C VAL A 166 -5.83 -2.00 -11.20
N LEU A 167 -4.74 -2.12 -10.45
CA LEU A 167 -3.38 -1.83 -10.91
C LEU A 167 -2.80 -3.14 -11.47
N PHE A 168 -2.77 -3.22 -12.80
CA PHE A 168 -2.44 -4.46 -13.49
C PHE A 168 -0.95 -4.54 -13.81
N VAL A 169 -0.24 -5.47 -13.17
CA VAL A 169 1.17 -5.74 -13.45
C VAL A 169 1.25 -6.80 -14.56
N SER A 170 1.60 -6.34 -15.76
CA SER A 170 1.69 -7.18 -16.97
C SER A 170 3.07 -7.82 -17.08
N GLY A 171 3.12 -9.15 -17.22
CA GLY A 171 4.38 -9.90 -17.42
C GLY A 171 4.45 -10.51 -18.82
N HIS A 172 5.68 -10.73 -19.30
CA HIS A 172 5.92 -11.39 -20.58
C HIS A 172 5.42 -12.85 -20.56
N GLY A 173 4.91 -13.32 -21.71
CA GLY A 173 4.46 -14.71 -21.86
C GLY A 173 3.16 -15.06 -21.12
N ARG A 174 2.41 -14.08 -20.59
CA ARG A 174 1.11 -14.31 -19.95
C ARG A 174 -0.01 -14.25 -21.00
N GLN A 175 -0.92 -15.25 -20.94
CA GLN A 175 -2.05 -15.32 -21.87
C GLN A 175 -3.26 -14.49 -21.41
N LEU A 176 -3.37 -14.22 -20.11
CA LEU A 176 -4.47 -13.42 -19.55
C LEU A 176 -4.31 -11.95 -19.97
N ARG A 177 -5.38 -11.45 -20.58
CA ARG A 177 -5.44 -10.06 -21.07
C ARG A 177 -6.08 -9.15 -20.02
N PRO A 178 -5.89 -7.84 -20.10
CA PRO A 178 -6.55 -6.85 -19.24
C PRO A 178 -8.06 -7.11 -19.07
N LYS A 179 -8.79 -7.34 -20.16
CA LYS A 179 -10.23 -7.61 -20.15
C LYS A 179 -10.61 -8.87 -19.35
N ASP A 180 -9.73 -9.89 -19.29
CA ASP A 180 -9.97 -11.10 -18.49
C ASP A 180 -9.85 -10.78 -17.00
N VAL A 181 -8.92 -9.89 -16.64
CA VAL A 181 -8.74 -9.39 -15.28
C VAL A 181 -9.96 -8.58 -14.85
N GLU A 182 -10.36 -7.58 -15.63
CA GLU A 182 -11.54 -6.75 -15.35
C GLU A 182 -12.81 -7.60 -15.14
N ARG A 183 -13.03 -8.55 -16.04
CA ARG A 183 -14.19 -9.46 -15.93
C ARG A 183 -14.14 -10.32 -14.67
N SER A 184 -12.96 -10.83 -14.31
CA SER A 184 -12.80 -11.72 -13.17
C SER A 184 -12.87 -11.00 -11.83
N VAL A 185 -12.35 -9.77 -11.78
CA VAL A 185 -12.29 -8.94 -10.58
C VAL A 185 -13.57 -8.12 -10.40
N GLY A 186 -14.21 -7.73 -11.50
CA GLY A 186 -15.40 -6.88 -11.51
C GLY A 186 -15.09 -5.40 -11.30
N ALA A 187 -13.87 -4.96 -11.65
CA ALA A 187 -13.43 -3.57 -11.56
C ALA A 187 -12.55 -3.20 -12.77
N PRO A 188 -12.53 -1.92 -13.20
CA PRO A 188 -11.72 -1.48 -14.33
C PRO A 188 -10.23 -1.50 -14.01
N ILE A 189 -9.39 -1.67 -15.03
CA ILE A 189 -7.96 -1.41 -14.92
C ILE A 189 -7.72 0.09 -14.95
N VAL A 190 -7.18 0.64 -13.86
CA VAL A 190 -6.83 2.06 -13.73
C VAL A 190 -5.43 2.36 -14.24
N ALA A 191 -4.51 1.40 -14.17
CA ALA A 191 -3.20 1.48 -14.80
C ALA A 191 -2.65 0.11 -15.14
N THR A 192 -1.79 0.07 -16.18
CA THR A 192 -1.01 -1.12 -16.56
C THR A 192 0.47 -0.85 -16.37
N ILE A 193 1.11 -1.64 -15.51
CA ILE A 193 2.52 -1.53 -15.17
C ILE A 193 3.25 -2.70 -15.84
N ALA A 194 4.21 -2.42 -16.72
CA ALA A 194 5.02 -3.46 -17.31
C ALA A 194 5.99 -4.04 -16.27
N GLU A 195 6.06 -5.36 -16.17
CA GLU A 195 7.11 -6.05 -15.40
C GLU A 195 8.46 -5.80 -16.09
N ASP A 196 9.35 -5.11 -15.40
CA ASP A 196 10.66 -4.73 -15.93
C ASP A 196 11.76 -4.98 -14.89
N PRO A 197 12.86 -5.66 -15.26
CA PRO A 197 13.97 -5.94 -14.34
C PRO A 197 14.62 -4.70 -13.75
N ARG A 198 14.45 -3.52 -14.36
CA ARG A 198 14.97 -2.25 -13.81
C ARG A 198 14.23 -1.86 -12.53
N ILE A 199 12.96 -2.20 -12.40
CA ILE A 199 12.18 -1.96 -11.18
C ILE A 199 12.75 -2.81 -10.04
N ALA A 200 12.91 -4.13 -10.27
CA ALA A 200 13.49 -5.03 -9.27
C ALA A 200 14.89 -4.56 -8.85
N ARG A 201 15.76 -4.20 -9.81
CA ARG A 201 17.10 -3.69 -9.50
C ARG A 201 17.09 -2.40 -8.67
N ALA A 202 16.14 -1.49 -8.92
CA ALA A 202 16.02 -0.27 -8.13
C ALA A 202 15.63 -0.57 -6.67
N VAL A 203 14.72 -1.52 -6.46
CA VAL A 203 14.32 -2.01 -5.14
C VAL A 203 15.49 -2.70 -4.44
N ASP A 204 16.11 -3.69 -5.10
CA ASP A 204 17.24 -4.46 -4.54
C ASP A 204 18.46 -3.58 -4.17
N SER A 205 18.58 -2.42 -4.81
CA SER A 205 19.65 -1.45 -4.56
C SER A 205 19.26 -0.34 -3.58
N GLY A 206 18.04 -0.35 -3.04
CA GLY A 206 17.53 0.73 -2.17
C GLY A 206 17.44 2.09 -2.85
N LEU A 207 17.19 2.11 -4.17
CA LEU A 207 17.20 3.34 -4.96
C LEU A 207 15.80 3.77 -5.43
N LEU A 208 14.73 3.11 -4.99
CA LEU A 208 13.39 3.42 -5.49
C LEU A 208 12.97 4.84 -5.12
N ALA A 209 13.27 5.29 -3.90
CA ALA A 209 12.95 6.66 -3.48
C ALA A 209 13.74 7.71 -4.27
N SER A 210 15.06 7.53 -4.40
CA SER A 210 15.94 8.53 -5.01
C SER A 210 15.96 8.50 -6.54
N ARG A 211 15.71 7.34 -7.16
CA ARG A 211 15.77 7.13 -8.62
C ARG A 211 14.73 6.14 -9.11
N PRO A 212 13.44 6.43 -8.97
CA PRO A 212 12.40 5.52 -9.44
C PRO A 212 12.51 5.33 -10.97
N PRO A 213 12.46 4.07 -11.47
CA PRO A 213 12.58 3.79 -12.90
C PRO A 213 11.50 4.48 -13.73
N LEU A 214 11.89 5.13 -14.84
CA LEU A 214 10.97 5.85 -15.72
C LEU A 214 9.79 5.01 -16.21
N ILE A 215 9.96 3.69 -16.31
CA ILE A 215 8.91 2.81 -16.82
C ILE A 215 7.72 2.72 -15.84
N ILE A 216 7.97 2.60 -14.55
CA ILE A 216 6.89 2.57 -13.56
C ILE A 216 6.30 3.97 -13.36
N ARG A 217 7.13 5.01 -13.34
CA ARG A 217 6.69 6.42 -13.25
C ARG A 217 5.69 6.76 -14.37
N LYS A 218 6.03 6.46 -15.62
CA LYS A 218 5.16 6.72 -16.77
C LYS A 218 3.84 5.95 -16.69
N SER A 219 3.83 4.76 -16.09
CA SER A 219 2.62 3.95 -15.95
C SER A 219 1.66 4.50 -14.89
N LEU A 220 2.17 5.23 -13.90
CA LEU A 220 1.40 5.65 -12.72
C LEU A 220 1.11 7.15 -12.69
N ARG A 221 1.89 7.97 -13.37
CA ARG A 221 1.83 9.44 -13.32
C ARG A 221 0.46 10.07 -13.60
N GLU A 222 -0.39 9.41 -14.39
CA GLU A 222 -1.72 9.95 -14.73
C GLU A 222 -2.77 9.68 -13.64
N ILE A 223 -2.42 8.84 -12.67
CA ILE A 223 -3.32 8.42 -11.58
C ILE A 223 -2.75 8.72 -10.19
N ALA A 224 -1.52 9.22 -10.13
CA ALA A 224 -0.83 9.68 -8.92
C ALA A 224 -1.21 11.13 -8.62
#